data_9c5fe09777b318e977971f3cd1aaa2a1
#
_entry.id   9c5fe09777b318e977971f3cd1aaa2a1
#
_cell.length_a   1.000
_cell.length_b   1.000
_cell.length_c   1.000
_cell.angle_alpha   90.00
_cell.angle_beta   90.00
_cell.angle_gamma   90.00
#
_symmetry.space_group_name_H-M   'P 1'
#
loop_
_entity.id
_entity.type
_entity.pdbx_description
1 polymer ?
#
loop_
_entity_poly.entity_id
_entity_poly.type
_entity_poly.pdbx_seq_one_letter_code
_entity_poly.pdbx_strand_id
1 'polypeptide(L)'
;MLNFNSPIKEQKKYNDLNIIEVEPIIKINLRSNKREFSTKIGKILSILPPNEANTSSGNEKFNLLWLSIDEWLIYSNDKEMSLDDQTNLEDKLFNEISKLNQGAVTNVSDHWVMINLNGNKVYD
;
A
#
# COMPACT_ATOMS: atom_id res chain seq x y z
N MET A 1 -12.11 20.58 -5.84
CA MET A 1 -11.41 19.77 -4.82
C MET A 1 -12.38 18.75 -4.26
N LEU A 2 -12.03 17.49 -4.33
CA LEU A 2 -12.83 16.44 -3.72
C LEU A 2 -12.65 16.50 -2.19
N ASN A 3 -13.73 16.59 -1.46
CA ASN A 3 -13.68 16.49 -0.01
C ASN A 3 -13.64 15.01 0.39
N PHE A 4 -12.67 14.66 1.21
CA PHE A 4 -12.64 13.34 1.81
C PHE A 4 -13.71 13.24 2.90
N ASN A 5 -14.55 12.22 2.78
CA ASN A 5 -15.49 11.85 3.83
C ASN A 5 -15.10 10.47 4.35
N SER A 6 -14.75 10.40 5.65
CA SER A 6 -14.45 9.13 6.29
C SER A 6 -15.66 8.20 6.23
N PRO A 7 -15.49 6.95 5.77
CA PRO A 7 -16.54 5.95 5.87
C PRO A 7 -16.82 5.52 7.32
N ILE A 8 -15.86 5.74 8.22
CA ILE A 8 -16.00 5.45 9.64
C ILE A 8 -16.34 6.74 10.38
N LYS A 9 -17.58 6.88 10.81
CA LYS A 9 -18.07 8.09 11.46
C LYS A 9 -17.57 8.26 12.90
N GLU A 10 -17.21 7.19 13.56
CA GLU A 10 -16.78 7.19 14.94
C GLU A 10 -15.47 6.44 15.14
N GLN A 11 -14.55 7.08 15.85
CA GLN A 11 -13.36 6.43 16.37
C GLN A 11 -13.64 5.95 17.78
N LYS A 12 -13.26 4.72 18.10
CA LYS A 12 -13.48 4.15 19.42
C LYS A 12 -12.17 3.95 20.16
N LYS A 13 -12.12 4.47 21.37
CA LYS A 13 -11.01 4.29 22.31
C LYS A 13 -11.49 3.54 23.53
N TYR A 14 -10.84 2.43 23.82
CA TYR A 14 -11.02 1.64 25.03
C TYR A 14 -9.73 1.69 25.85
N ASN A 15 -9.77 1.30 27.12
CA ASN A 15 -8.57 1.36 27.98
C ASN A 15 -7.36 0.59 27.39
N ASP A 16 -7.62 -0.58 26.77
CA ASP A 16 -6.58 -1.48 26.27
C ASP A 16 -6.62 -1.67 24.75
N LEU A 17 -7.48 -0.93 24.05
CA LEU A 17 -7.66 -1.03 22.60
C LEU A 17 -8.13 0.29 22.01
N ASN A 18 -7.41 0.78 21.01
CA ASN A 18 -7.82 1.89 20.17
C ASN A 18 -8.11 1.39 18.75
N ILE A 19 -9.23 1.83 18.20
CA ILE A 19 -9.64 1.55 16.82
C ILE A 19 -9.74 2.89 16.09
N ILE A 20 -8.82 3.15 15.19
CA ILE A 20 -8.69 4.45 14.52
C ILE A 20 -8.59 4.23 13.01
N GLU A 21 -9.40 4.96 12.24
CA GLU A 21 -9.20 5.05 10.80
C GLU A 21 -7.94 5.82 10.49
N VAL A 22 -7.07 5.24 9.66
CA VAL A 22 -5.89 5.93 9.14
C VAL A 22 -6.32 6.93 8.08
N GLU A 23 -5.77 8.13 8.12
CA GLU A 23 -5.99 9.13 7.07
C GLU A 23 -5.69 8.56 5.69
N PRO A 24 -6.32 9.11 4.62
CA PRO A 24 -6.08 8.63 3.26
C PRO A 24 -4.61 8.66 2.91
N ILE A 25 -4.09 7.52 2.49
CA ILE A 25 -2.73 7.34 1.97
C ILE A 25 -2.81 6.67 0.62
N ILE A 26 -1.79 6.85 -0.20
CA ILE A 26 -1.71 6.14 -1.47
C ILE A 26 -1.63 4.63 -1.23
N LYS A 27 -2.44 3.90 -1.97
CA LYS A 27 -2.44 2.43 -2.03
C LYS A 27 -2.45 2.01 -3.49
N ILE A 28 -1.51 1.17 -3.87
CA ILE A 28 -1.36 0.69 -5.25
C ILE A 28 -1.32 -0.83 -5.24
N ASN A 29 -2.19 -1.44 -6.01
CA ASN A 29 -2.15 -2.86 -6.29
C ASN A 29 -1.20 -3.11 -7.45
N LEU A 30 -0.27 -4.02 -7.27
CA LEU A 30 0.67 -4.48 -8.29
C LEU A 30 0.44 -5.95 -8.58
N ARG A 31 0.36 -6.27 -9.86
CA ARG A 31 0.26 -7.66 -10.32
C ARG A 31 1.21 -7.92 -11.48
N SER A 32 2.00 -8.97 -11.37
CA SER A 32 2.83 -9.48 -12.46
C SER A 32 3.35 -10.89 -12.14
N ASN A 33 3.34 -11.76 -13.14
CA ASN A 33 3.96 -13.07 -13.07
C ASN A 33 5.37 -13.11 -13.69
N LYS A 34 5.93 -11.96 -14.06
CA LYS A 34 7.26 -11.88 -14.69
C LYS A 34 8.36 -11.92 -13.65
N ARG A 35 9.43 -12.66 -13.98
CA ARG A 35 10.58 -12.83 -13.11
C ARG A 35 11.31 -11.51 -12.83
N GLU A 36 11.33 -10.61 -13.80
CA GLU A 36 11.97 -9.30 -13.68
C GLU A 36 11.21 -8.31 -12.81
N PHE A 37 9.97 -8.63 -12.45
CA PHE A 37 9.11 -7.77 -11.64
C PHE A 37 9.79 -7.33 -10.34
N SER A 38 10.29 -8.29 -9.56
CA SER A 38 10.91 -7.98 -8.26
C SER A 38 12.13 -7.07 -8.38
N THR A 39 12.93 -7.26 -9.42
CA THR A 39 14.09 -6.41 -9.69
C THR A 39 13.68 -4.98 -10.05
N LYS A 40 12.65 -4.82 -10.87
CA LYS A 40 12.15 -3.49 -11.25
C LYS A 40 11.53 -2.76 -10.07
N ILE A 41 10.69 -3.42 -9.30
CA ILE A 41 10.09 -2.85 -8.10
C ILE A 41 11.15 -2.50 -7.06
N GLY A 42 12.13 -3.38 -6.87
CA GLY A 42 13.25 -3.12 -5.97
C GLY A 42 14.04 -1.86 -6.33
N LYS A 43 14.22 -1.59 -7.62
CA LYS A 43 14.89 -0.36 -8.09
C LYS A 43 14.05 0.90 -7.88
N ILE A 44 12.74 0.82 -8.06
CA ILE A 44 11.83 1.97 -7.91
C ILE A 44 11.62 2.32 -6.44
N LEU A 45 11.36 1.32 -5.62
CA LEU A 45 10.93 1.51 -4.23
C LEU A 45 12.06 1.34 -3.22
N SER A 46 13.21 0.80 -3.63
CA SER A 46 14.28 0.35 -2.73
C SER A 46 13.79 -0.70 -1.70
N ILE A 47 12.85 -1.55 -2.13
CA ILE A 47 12.27 -2.62 -1.33
C ILE A 47 12.11 -3.84 -2.22
N LEU A 48 12.59 -5.01 -1.78
CA LEU A 48 12.29 -6.27 -2.45
C LEU A 48 10.88 -6.73 -2.09
N PRO A 49 10.02 -7.00 -3.08
CA PRO A 49 8.71 -7.57 -2.81
C PRO A 49 8.82 -8.88 -2.04
N PRO A 50 7.97 -9.08 -1.02
CA PRO A 50 7.96 -10.35 -0.29
C PRO A 50 7.49 -11.49 -1.20
N ASN A 51 8.10 -12.65 -1.06
CA ASN A 51 7.85 -13.84 -1.88
C ASN A 51 7.24 -15.01 -1.10
N GLU A 52 7.06 -14.85 0.20
CA GLU A 52 6.41 -15.83 1.06
C GLU A 52 4.99 -15.39 1.41
N ALA A 53 4.09 -16.36 1.51
CA ALA A 53 2.70 -16.10 1.83
C ALA A 53 2.54 -15.37 3.18
N ASN A 54 1.67 -14.38 3.21
CA ASN A 54 1.33 -13.61 4.41
C ASN A 54 2.53 -12.87 5.04
N THR A 55 3.50 -12.49 4.22
CA THR A 55 4.63 -11.67 4.66
C THR A 55 4.56 -10.26 4.09
N SER A 56 5.35 -9.38 4.64
CA SER A 56 5.51 -8.00 4.20
C SER A 56 6.98 -7.59 4.20
N SER A 57 7.29 -6.59 3.41
CA SER A 57 8.57 -5.91 3.43
C SER A 57 8.34 -4.40 3.37
N GLY A 58 9.29 -3.62 3.83
CA GLY A 58 9.12 -2.17 3.85
C GLY A 58 10.39 -1.41 4.15
N ASN A 59 10.30 -0.09 3.98
CA ASN A 59 11.29 0.89 4.39
C ASN A 59 10.60 2.08 5.06
N GLU A 60 11.31 3.19 5.24
CA GLU A 60 10.73 4.39 5.87
C GLU A 60 9.56 4.99 5.08
N LYS A 61 9.53 4.81 3.75
CA LYS A 61 8.55 5.44 2.85
C LYS A 61 7.36 4.54 2.52
N PHE A 62 7.61 3.26 2.30
CA PHE A 62 6.60 2.33 1.78
C PHE A 62 6.61 0.99 2.49
N ASN A 63 5.45 0.34 2.47
CA ASN A 63 5.29 -1.07 2.79
C ASN A 63 4.69 -1.83 1.61
N LEU A 64 5.12 -3.07 1.43
CA LEU A 64 4.58 -4.02 0.48
C LEU A 64 4.03 -5.23 1.22
N LEU A 65 2.77 -5.53 0.94
CA LEU A 65 2.10 -6.71 1.46
C LEU A 65 2.00 -7.77 0.36
N TRP A 66 2.36 -9.00 0.68
CA TRP A 66 2.07 -10.14 -0.18
C TRP A 66 0.57 -10.43 -0.15
N LEU A 67 -0.10 -10.44 -1.32
CA LEU A 67 -1.51 -10.81 -1.45
C LEU A 67 -1.66 -12.17 -2.12
N SER A 68 -0.85 -12.44 -3.12
CA SER A 68 -0.77 -13.73 -3.79
C SER A 68 0.62 -13.90 -4.44
N ILE A 69 0.84 -15.03 -5.07
CA ILE A 69 2.10 -15.34 -5.74
C ILE A 69 2.50 -14.33 -6.83
N ASP A 70 1.52 -13.61 -7.37
CA ASP A 70 1.69 -12.63 -8.45
C ASP A 70 1.10 -11.25 -8.13
N GLU A 71 0.77 -11.00 -6.84
CA GLU A 71 0.05 -9.79 -6.45
C GLU A 71 0.55 -9.21 -5.13
N TRP A 72 0.75 -7.91 -5.10
CA TRP A 72 1.19 -7.15 -3.93
C TRP A 72 0.39 -5.86 -3.77
N LEU A 73 0.24 -5.43 -2.53
CA LEU A 73 -0.28 -4.11 -2.19
C LEU A 73 0.85 -3.24 -1.65
N ILE A 74 1.06 -2.09 -2.28
CA ILE A 74 1.93 -1.04 -1.75
C ILE A 74 1.07 -0.02 -1.01
N TYR A 75 1.53 0.45 0.14
CA TYR A 75 0.99 1.65 0.74
C TYR A 75 2.11 2.54 1.32
N SER A 76 1.86 3.85 1.34
CA SER A 76 2.80 4.83 1.86
C SER A 76 2.77 4.89 3.39
N ASN A 77 3.93 5.07 3.99
CA ASN A 77 4.07 5.47 5.41
C ASN A 77 3.95 6.98 5.59
N ASP A 78 4.09 7.74 4.50
CA ASP A 78 3.97 9.20 4.50
C ASP A 78 2.52 9.62 4.23
N LYS A 79 1.86 10.12 5.27
CA LYS A 79 0.48 10.63 5.20
C LYS A 79 0.38 11.98 4.47
N GLU A 80 1.49 12.68 4.35
CA GLU A 80 1.56 14.03 3.75
C GLU A 80 2.16 14.01 2.34
N MET A 81 2.31 12.83 1.73
CA MET A 81 2.82 12.72 0.37
C MET A 81 1.98 13.57 -0.59
N SER A 82 2.63 14.47 -1.31
CA SER A 82 1.95 15.35 -2.27
C SER A 82 1.26 14.55 -3.38
N LEU A 83 0.21 15.12 -3.99
CA LEU A 83 -0.46 14.50 -5.13
C LEU A 83 0.49 14.31 -6.32
N ASP A 84 1.43 15.24 -6.52
CA ASP A 84 2.43 15.13 -7.59
C ASP A 84 3.38 13.93 -7.34
N ASP A 85 3.82 13.73 -6.11
CA ASP A 85 4.65 12.58 -5.75
C ASP A 85 3.90 11.25 -5.89
N GLN A 86 2.61 11.23 -5.53
CA GLN A 86 1.75 10.06 -5.73
C GLN A 86 1.60 9.73 -7.21
N THR A 87 1.34 10.72 -8.05
CA THR A 87 1.22 10.57 -9.50
C THR A 87 2.54 10.11 -10.10
N ASN A 88 3.65 10.72 -9.71
CA ASN A 88 4.98 10.32 -10.19
C ASN A 88 5.33 8.88 -9.82
N LEU A 89 4.98 8.43 -8.63
CA LEU A 89 5.17 7.05 -8.22
C LEU A 89 4.34 6.10 -9.07
N GLU A 90 3.06 6.40 -9.25
CA GLU A 90 2.14 5.60 -10.06
C GLU A 90 2.63 5.48 -11.50
N ASP A 91 3.02 6.61 -12.10
CA ASP A 91 3.55 6.65 -13.47
C ASP A 91 4.85 5.84 -13.63
N LYS A 92 5.76 5.94 -12.68
CA LYS A 92 6.98 5.13 -12.69
C LYS A 92 6.68 3.64 -12.64
N LEU A 93 5.81 3.24 -11.72
CA LEU A 93 5.40 1.84 -11.58
C LEU A 93 4.70 1.35 -12.85
N PHE A 94 3.74 2.12 -13.36
CA PHE A 94 3.03 1.79 -14.58
C PHE A 94 3.97 1.63 -15.77
N ASN A 95 4.87 2.58 -15.99
CA ASN A 95 5.81 2.55 -17.13
C ASN A 95 6.75 1.34 -17.06
N GLU A 96 7.23 0.98 -15.88
CA GLU A 96 8.13 -0.17 -15.74
C GLU A 96 7.40 -1.51 -15.83
N ILE A 97 6.19 -1.61 -15.29
CA ILE A 97 5.38 -2.84 -15.37
C ILE A 97 4.84 -3.05 -16.78
N SER A 98 4.39 -2.01 -17.46
CA SER A 98 3.87 -2.12 -18.83
C SER A 98 4.90 -2.65 -19.83
N LYS A 99 6.19 -2.37 -19.63
CA LYS A 99 7.28 -2.93 -20.44
C LYS A 99 7.38 -4.46 -20.36
N LEU A 100 6.82 -5.06 -19.34
CA LEU A 100 6.80 -6.53 -19.18
C LEU A 100 5.73 -7.20 -20.05
N ASN A 101 4.80 -6.43 -20.64
CA ASN A 101 3.64 -6.91 -21.41
C ASN A 101 2.67 -7.84 -20.64
N GLN A 102 2.91 -8.08 -19.37
CA GLN A 102 2.08 -8.89 -18.49
C GLN A 102 2.21 -8.34 -17.07
N GLY A 103 1.32 -7.50 -16.71
CA GLY A 103 1.30 -6.90 -15.39
C GLY A 103 0.28 -5.77 -15.31
N ALA A 104 -0.07 -5.39 -14.11
CA ALA A 104 -1.00 -4.31 -13.85
C ALA A 104 -0.54 -3.46 -12.66
N VAL A 105 -0.77 -2.17 -12.78
CA VAL A 105 -0.62 -1.18 -11.71
C VAL A 105 -1.96 -0.49 -11.55
N THR A 106 -2.58 -0.62 -10.39
CA THR A 106 -3.90 -0.07 -10.15
C THR A 106 -3.89 0.76 -8.86
N ASN A 107 -4.21 2.03 -8.97
CA ASN A 107 -4.42 2.87 -7.79
C ASN A 107 -5.73 2.47 -7.12
N VAL A 108 -5.63 1.97 -5.88
CA VAL A 108 -6.76 1.50 -5.07
C VAL A 108 -6.95 2.35 -3.80
N SER A 109 -6.39 3.55 -3.79
CA SER A 109 -6.42 4.44 -2.63
C SER A 109 -7.83 4.73 -2.14
N ASP A 110 -8.77 4.88 -3.07
CA ASP A 110 -10.18 5.18 -2.77
C ASP A 110 -11.05 3.93 -2.56
N HIS A 111 -10.51 2.74 -2.79
CA HIS A 111 -11.25 1.49 -2.68
C HIS A 111 -11.12 0.83 -1.30
N TRP A 112 -10.07 1.19 -0.55
CA TRP A 112 -9.69 0.52 0.68
C TRP A 112 -9.55 1.51 1.82
N VAL A 113 -10.14 1.18 2.94
CA VAL A 113 -9.96 1.91 4.20
C VAL A 113 -8.93 1.17 5.03
N MET A 114 -8.02 1.91 5.65
CA MET A 114 -7.05 1.36 6.58
C MET A 114 -7.47 1.70 8.00
N ILE A 115 -7.53 0.68 8.84
CA ILE A 115 -7.86 0.82 10.26
C ILE A 115 -6.64 0.42 11.08
N ASN A 116 -6.25 1.28 12.00
CA ASN A 116 -5.21 0.99 12.97
C ASN A 116 -5.84 0.45 14.25
N LEU A 117 -5.41 -0.72 14.66
CA LEU A 117 -5.72 -1.34 15.93
C LEU A 117 -4.47 -1.27 16.82
N ASN A 118 -4.57 -0.62 17.96
CA ASN A 118 -3.45 -0.45 18.88
C ASN A 118 -3.89 -0.66 20.34
N GLY A 119 -3.07 -1.34 21.11
CA GLY A 119 -3.33 -1.59 22.52
C GLY A 119 -2.90 -2.99 22.98
N ASN A 120 -2.93 -3.19 24.30
CA ASN A 120 -2.47 -4.45 24.90
C ASN A 120 -3.37 -5.65 24.54
N LYS A 121 -4.63 -5.39 24.16
CA LYS A 121 -5.61 -6.43 23.82
C LYS A 121 -5.91 -6.52 22.32
N VAL A 122 -5.00 -6.06 21.48
CA VAL A 122 -5.21 -6.04 20.03
C VAL A 122 -5.35 -7.45 19.44
N TYR A 123 -4.79 -8.46 20.07
CA TYR A 123 -4.85 -9.86 19.64
C TYR A 123 -5.82 -10.74 20.45
N ASP A 124 -6.50 -10.17 21.43
CA ASP A 124 -7.54 -10.86 22.21
C ASP A 124 -8.90 -10.75 21.49
#